data_2bb28971e513a63e39ab737820a06629
#
_entry.id   2bb28971e513a63e39ab737820a06629
#
_cell.length_a   1.000
_cell.length_b   1.000
_cell.length_c   1.000
_cell.angle_alpha   90.00
_cell.angle_beta   90.00
_cell.angle_gamma   90.00
#
_symmetry.space_group_name_H-M   'P 1'
#
loop_
_entity.id
_entity.type
_entity.pdbx_description
1 polymer ?
#
loop_
_entity_poly.entity_id
_entity_poly.type
_entity_poly.pdbx_seq_one_letter_code
_entity_poly.pdbx_strand_id
1 'polypeptide(L)'
;MDVHAHSGNFRYGLSPEKQWEYYANLAYGVTTSHDPSVNTEMAFAQSELIKAGKILGPRLFSTGTILYGADGDFKAVINNLEDAKSALRRTKAYGAFSVKSYNQPRRNQRQQVIQAARELGIIVVPEGGSFFMHNMSMVMDGHTGVEHNLPVVPLYKDITTFWAATKAHHSPTLVVNYGSVSGESY
;
A
#
# COMPACT_ATOMS: atom_id res chain seq x y z
N MET A 1 5.55 14.19 -4.21
CA MET A 1 5.55 12.72 -4.03
C MET A 1 4.18 12.32 -3.53
N ASP A 2 3.59 11.29 -4.11
CA ASP A 2 2.38 10.66 -3.61
C ASP A 2 2.75 9.27 -3.06
N VAL A 3 2.40 9.02 -1.81
CA VAL A 3 2.78 7.79 -1.10
C VAL A 3 1.72 6.69 -1.19
N HIS A 4 0.52 7.02 -1.69
CA HIS A 4 -0.57 6.08 -1.87
C HIS A 4 -1.43 6.48 -3.06
N ALA A 5 -1.00 6.15 -4.26
CA ALA A 5 -1.71 6.44 -5.49
C ALA A 5 -1.81 5.21 -6.38
N HIS A 6 -3.02 4.78 -6.67
CA HIS A 6 -3.27 3.73 -7.66
C HIS A 6 -3.23 4.35 -9.05
N SER A 7 -2.01 4.47 -9.58
CA SER A 7 -1.76 5.07 -10.89
C SER A 7 -1.28 4.03 -11.89
N GLY A 8 -1.94 4.00 -13.02
CA GLY A 8 -1.62 3.06 -14.10
C GLY A 8 -2.72 2.02 -14.35
N ASN A 9 -3.13 1.94 -15.59
CA ASN A 9 -4.21 1.05 -16.01
C ASN A 9 -3.65 -0.25 -16.62
N PHE A 10 -3.17 -1.16 -15.77
CA PHE A 10 -2.54 -2.42 -16.20
C PHE A 10 -3.02 -3.64 -15.38
N ARG A 11 -4.29 -3.64 -14.99
CA ARG A 11 -4.81 -4.67 -14.07
C ARG A 11 -4.82 -6.09 -14.64
N TYR A 12 -5.04 -6.24 -15.95
CA TYR A 12 -5.23 -7.55 -16.58
C TYR A 12 -4.09 -7.95 -17.52
N GLY A 13 -2.86 -7.53 -17.23
CA GLY A 13 -1.70 -7.88 -18.03
C GLY A 13 -1.55 -7.08 -19.32
N LEU A 14 -2.46 -6.15 -19.59
CA LEU A 14 -2.38 -5.20 -20.70
C LEU A 14 -2.02 -3.83 -20.15
N SER A 15 -1.03 -3.20 -20.76
CA SER A 15 -0.61 -1.85 -20.42
C SER A 15 -0.67 -0.99 -21.66
N PRO A 16 -1.37 0.15 -21.64
CA PRO A 16 -1.31 1.08 -22.76
C PRO A 16 0.10 1.67 -22.88
N GLU A 17 0.51 1.96 -24.10
CA GLU A 17 1.79 2.62 -24.38
C GLU A 17 1.91 3.98 -23.65
N LYS A 18 0.78 4.67 -23.54
CA LYS A 18 0.68 5.97 -22.87
C LYS A 18 -0.28 5.87 -21.69
N GLN A 19 0.24 6.16 -20.50
CA GLN A 19 -0.52 6.16 -19.25
C GLN A 19 -0.90 7.62 -18.93
N TRP A 20 -2.15 7.98 -19.19
CA TRP A 20 -2.62 9.36 -18.94
C TRP A 20 -2.53 9.74 -17.46
N GLU A 21 -2.67 8.77 -16.55
CA GLU A 21 -2.55 8.97 -15.12
C GLU A 21 -1.13 9.44 -14.73
N TYR A 22 -0.12 8.96 -15.42
CA TYR A 22 1.26 9.41 -15.21
C TYR A 22 1.44 10.86 -15.65
N TYR A 23 0.80 11.22 -16.75
CA TYR A 23 0.85 12.60 -17.26
C TYR A 23 0.11 13.56 -16.32
N ALA A 24 -1.05 13.16 -15.80
CA ALA A 24 -1.77 13.92 -14.78
C ALA A 24 -0.92 14.11 -13.52
N ASN A 25 -0.31 13.05 -13.00
CA ASN A 25 0.59 13.14 -11.85
C ASN A 25 1.71 14.17 -12.09
N LEU A 26 2.39 14.11 -13.23
CA LEU A 26 3.46 15.04 -13.56
C LEU A 26 2.95 16.47 -13.73
N ALA A 27 1.79 16.66 -14.35
CA ALA A 27 1.17 17.98 -14.53
C ALA A 27 0.82 18.66 -13.20
N TYR A 28 0.45 17.86 -12.18
CA TYR A 28 0.20 18.35 -10.82
C TYR A 28 1.46 18.32 -9.93
N GLY A 29 2.65 18.12 -10.50
CA GLY A 29 3.92 18.18 -9.78
C GLY A 29 4.26 16.90 -8.99
N VAL A 30 3.53 15.81 -9.17
CA VAL A 30 3.83 14.51 -8.55
C VAL A 30 4.89 13.81 -9.39
N THR A 31 6.15 13.95 -9.00
CA THR A 31 7.31 13.35 -9.70
C THR A 31 7.75 12.00 -9.16
N THR A 32 7.14 11.55 -8.08
CA THR A 32 7.38 10.24 -7.46
C THR A 32 6.05 9.71 -6.93
N SER A 33 5.71 8.48 -7.29
CA SER A 33 4.48 7.81 -6.86
C SER A 33 4.78 6.42 -6.30
N HIS A 34 4.02 6.04 -5.30
CA HIS A 34 4.01 4.69 -4.73
C HIS A 34 2.63 4.09 -4.89
N ASP A 35 2.53 3.03 -5.68
CA ASP A 35 1.28 2.26 -5.88
C ASP A 35 1.26 1.06 -4.92
N PRO A 36 0.43 1.09 -3.88
CA PRO A 36 0.43 0.07 -2.85
C PRO A 36 -0.48 -1.12 -3.15
N SER A 37 -0.91 -1.34 -4.39
CA SER A 37 -1.74 -2.51 -4.74
C SER A 37 -1.91 -2.69 -6.23
N VAL A 38 -1.06 -3.51 -6.85
CA VAL A 38 -1.13 -3.74 -8.29
C VAL A 38 -0.45 -5.06 -8.68
N ASN A 39 -0.68 -5.53 -9.91
CA ASN A 39 0.08 -6.65 -10.47
C ASN A 39 1.58 -6.35 -10.45
N THR A 40 2.36 -7.25 -9.84
CA THR A 40 3.79 -7.06 -9.60
C THR A 40 4.56 -6.87 -10.92
N GLU A 41 4.40 -7.79 -11.86
CA GLU A 41 5.15 -7.76 -13.12
C GLU A 41 4.91 -6.47 -13.89
N MET A 42 3.65 -6.06 -13.97
CA MET A 42 3.27 -4.86 -14.74
C MET A 42 3.79 -3.58 -14.10
N ALA A 43 3.65 -3.43 -12.79
CA ALA A 43 4.14 -2.24 -12.09
C ALA A 43 5.65 -2.07 -12.22
N PHE A 44 6.41 -3.16 -12.02
CA PHE A 44 7.86 -3.10 -12.10
C PHE A 44 8.34 -2.96 -13.55
N ALA A 45 7.66 -3.56 -14.54
CA ALA A 45 7.96 -3.31 -15.96
C ALA A 45 7.75 -1.83 -16.31
N GLN A 46 6.65 -1.21 -15.89
CA GLN A 46 6.42 0.22 -16.08
C GLN A 46 7.50 1.08 -15.41
N SER A 47 7.86 0.74 -14.17
CA SER A 47 8.95 1.43 -13.45
C SER A 47 10.26 1.38 -14.24
N GLU A 48 10.64 0.23 -14.78
CA GLU A 48 11.87 0.08 -15.59
C GLU A 48 11.78 0.85 -16.91
N LEU A 49 10.63 0.85 -17.57
CA LEU A 49 10.42 1.63 -18.80
C LEU A 49 10.53 3.14 -18.54
N ILE A 50 10.01 3.62 -17.40
CA ILE A 50 10.16 5.02 -16.98
C ILE A 50 11.64 5.34 -16.71
N LYS A 51 12.35 4.50 -15.96
CA LYS A 51 13.79 4.67 -15.68
C LYS A 51 14.63 4.68 -16.97
N ALA A 52 14.27 3.87 -17.93
CA ALA A 52 14.93 3.80 -19.23
C ALA A 52 14.55 4.95 -20.18
N GLY A 53 13.65 5.84 -19.78
CA GLY A 53 13.17 6.95 -20.62
C GLY A 53 12.32 6.52 -21.82
N LYS A 54 11.76 5.30 -21.79
CA LYS A 54 10.91 4.77 -22.85
C LYS A 54 9.47 5.25 -22.77
N ILE A 55 9.00 5.49 -21.56
CA ILE A 55 7.69 6.10 -21.30
C ILE A 55 7.85 7.26 -20.32
N LEU A 56 6.97 8.25 -20.45
CA LEU A 56 6.94 9.39 -19.55
C LEU A 56 6.07 9.08 -18.33
N GLY A 57 6.62 9.29 -17.14
CA GLY A 57 5.90 9.08 -15.89
C GLY A 57 6.70 9.52 -14.67
N PRO A 58 6.06 9.54 -13.49
CA PRO A 58 6.76 9.75 -12.23
C PRO A 58 7.68 8.58 -11.93
N ARG A 59 8.65 8.75 -11.04
CA ARG A 59 9.38 7.60 -10.50
C ARG A 59 8.38 6.70 -9.78
N LEU A 60 8.15 5.51 -10.33
CA LEU A 60 7.13 4.58 -9.86
C LEU A 60 7.74 3.54 -8.92
N PHE A 61 7.19 3.46 -7.73
CA PHE A 61 7.42 2.39 -6.77
C PHE A 61 6.12 1.64 -6.50
N SER A 62 6.21 0.40 -6.03
CA SER A 62 5.01 -0.38 -5.74
C SER A 62 5.27 -1.45 -4.68
N THR A 63 4.20 -1.86 -4.01
CA THR A 63 4.16 -3.08 -3.20
C THR A 63 3.95 -4.33 -4.06
N GLY A 64 3.53 -4.16 -5.31
CA GLY A 64 3.06 -5.27 -6.14
C GLY A 64 1.83 -5.96 -5.57
N THR A 65 1.77 -7.27 -5.79
CA THR A 65 0.68 -8.14 -5.31
C THR A 65 0.49 -8.03 -3.80
N ILE A 66 -0.73 -7.77 -3.37
CA ILE A 66 -1.06 -7.62 -1.95
C ILE A 66 -1.02 -8.95 -1.20
N LEU A 67 -0.75 -8.87 0.10
CA LEU A 67 -0.82 -10.01 1.02
C LEU A 67 -2.19 -10.02 1.69
N TYR A 68 -2.86 -11.15 1.68
CA TYR A 68 -4.22 -11.25 2.18
C TYR A 68 -4.47 -12.60 2.87
N GLY A 69 -5.44 -12.63 3.76
CA GLY A 69 -5.85 -13.84 4.47
C GLY A 69 -6.87 -14.71 3.72
N ALA A 70 -7.22 -14.37 2.50
CA ALA A 70 -8.15 -15.09 1.66
C ALA A 70 -7.75 -14.98 0.19
N ASP A 71 -8.27 -15.86 -0.65
CA ASP A 71 -8.01 -15.87 -2.08
C ASP A 71 -8.66 -14.68 -2.81
N GLY A 72 -8.14 -14.34 -3.97
CA GLY A 72 -8.64 -13.28 -4.85
C GLY A 72 -7.59 -12.81 -5.85
N ASP A 73 -8.05 -12.03 -6.83
CA ASP A 73 -7.20 -11.47 -7.88
C ASP A 73 -6.09 -10.57 -7.27
N PHE A 74 -4.88 -10.75 -7.78
CA PHE A 74 -3.68 -10.00 -7.34
C PHE A 74 -3.41 -10.08 -5.83
N LYS A 75 -3.78 -11.19 -5.20
CA LYS A 75 -3.58 -11.45 -3.78
C LYS A 75 -2.70 -12.67 -3.57
N ALA A 76 -1.74 -12.55 -2.65
CA ALA A 76 -0.99 -13.67 -2.14
C ALA A 76 -1.63 -14.10 -0.81
N VAL A 77 -2.11 -15.34 -0.75
CA VAL A 77 -2.73 -15.88 0.47
C VAL A 77 -1.66 -16.19 1.50
N ILE A 78 -1.83 -15.67 2.71
CA ILE A 78 -0.92 -15.87 3.83
C ILE A 78 -1.63 -16.70 4.91
N ASN A 79 -1.23 -17.94 5.05
CA ASN A 79 -1.74 -18.85 6.08
C ASN A 79 -0.73 -19.09 7.21
N ASN A 80 0.55 -18.92 6.92
CA ASN A 80 1.65 -19.16 7.85
C ASN A 80 2.87 -18.27 7.53
N LEU A 81 3.90 -18.38 8.36
CA LEU A 81 5.12 -17.57 8.23
C LEU A 81 5.88 -17.86 6.92
N GLU A 82 5.90 -19.10 6.45
CA GLU A 82 6.61 -19.45 5.21
C GLU A 82 5.89 -18.90 3.98
N ASP A 83 4.56 -18.85 3.96
CA ASP A 83 3.80 -18.18 2.91
C ASP A 83 4.17 -16.69 2.87
N ALA A 84 4.23 -16.04 4.04
CA ALA A 84 4.64 -14.64 4.14
C ALA A 84 6.06 -14.44 3.60
N LYS A 85 7.03 -15.25 4.04
CA LYS A 85 8.41 -15.18 3.57
C LYS A 85 8.54 -15.41 2.07
N SER A 86 7.81 -16.40 1.54
CA SER A 86 7.80 -16.71 0.10
C SER A 86 7.28 -15.52 -0.71
N ALA A 87 6.13 -14.97 -0.33
CA ALA A 87 5.53 -13.82 -1.00
C ALA A 87 6.46 -12.57 -0.95
N LEU A 88 7.04 -12.29 0.22
CA LEU A 88 7.93 -11.15 0.40
C LEU A 88 9.23 -11.30 -0.41
N ARG A 89 9.84 -12.50 -0.41
CA ARG A 89 11.04 -12.76 -1.24
C ARG A 89 10.76 -12.52 -2.70
N ARG A 90 9.62 -13.01 -3.21
CA ARG A 90 9.21 -12.79 -4.60
C ARG A 90 9.10 -11.29 -4.91
N THR A 91 8.35 -10.56 -4.12
CA THR A 91 8.14 -9.12 -4.32
C THR A 91 9.46 -8.34 -4.22
N LYS A 92 10.31 -8.69 -3.27
CA LYS A 92 11.66 -8.11 -3.13
C LYS A 92 12.53 -8.38 -4.35
N ALA A 93 12.44 -9.56 -4.96
CA ALA A 93 13.22 -9.92 -6.15
C ALA A 93 12.87 -9.04 -7.37
N TYR A 94 11.66 -8.48 -7.43
CA TYR A 94 11.28 -7.45 -8.41
C TYR A 94 11.81 -6.05 -8.08
N GLY A 95 12.41 -5.85 -6.91
CA GLY A 95 12.94 -4.55 -6.48
C GLY A 95 12.04 -3.77 -5.54
N ALA A 96 10.97 -4.37 -5.01
CA ALA A 96 10.13 -3.72 -4.01
C ALA A 96 10.89 -3.52 -2.69
N PHE A 97 10.71 -2.35 -2.08
CA PHE A 97 11.13 -2.06 -0.71
C PHE A 97 9.98 -2.19 0.30
N SER A 98 8.77 -2.39 -0.19
CA SER A 98 7.54 -2.44 0.60
C SER A 98 6.60 -3.52 0.11
N VAL A 99 5.72 -4.00 1.00
CA VAL A 99 4.61 -4.91 0.68
C VAL A 99 3.34 -4.41 1.34
N LYS A 100 2.19 -4.67 0.72
CA LYS A 100 0.88 -4.31 1.29
C LYS A 100 0.28 -5.48 2.06
N SER A 101 -0.01 -5.26 3.34
CA SER A 101 -0.80 -6.14 4.18
C SER A 101 -2.26 -5.68 4.12
N TYR A 102 -3.09 -6.38 3.34
CA TYR A 102 -4.44 -5.95 3.02
C TYR A 102 -5.47 -6.62 3.93
N ASN A 103 -6.09 -5.82 4.79
CA ASN A 103 -7.25 -6.23 5.63
C ASN A 103 -7.19 -7.66 6.18
N GLN A 104 -6.01 -8.10 6.62
CA GLN A 104 -5.85 -9.45 7.17
C GLN A 104 -6.64 -9.57 8.48
N PRO A 105 -7.66 -10.43 8.54
CA PRO A 105 -8.60 -10.43 9.66
C PRO A 105 -7.98 -11.00 10.93
N ARG A 106 -7.02 -11.90 10.81
CA ARG A 106 -6.41 -12.60 11.95
C ARG A 106 -5.10 -11.96 12.36
N ARG A 107 -4.93 -11.70 13.64
CA ARG A 107 -3.71 -11.09 14.21
C ARG A 107 -2.46 -11.93 13.95
N ASN A 108 -2.54 -13.24 14.05
CA ASN A 108 -1.40 -14.13 13.78
C ASN A 108 -0.87 -13.97 12.35
N GLN A 109 -1.75 -13.83 11.36
CA GLN A 109 -1.34 -13.56 9.97
C GLN A 109 -0.59 -12.22 9.87
N ARG A 110 -1.12 -11.16 10.48
CA ARG A 110 -0.46 -9.84 10.50
C ARG A 110 0.91 -9.91 11.15
N GLN A 111 1.03 -10.58 12.29
CA GLN A 111 2.29 -10.76 13.01
C GLN A 111 3.31 -11.57 12.20
N GLN A 112 2.86 -12.60 11.48
CA GLN A 112 3.72 -13.39 10.58
C GLN A 112 4.25 -12.54 9.42
N VAL A 113 3.41 -11.69 8.83
CA VAL A 113 3.85 -10.74 7.79
C VAL A 113 4.89 -9.77 8.35
N ILE A 114 4.64 -9.20 9.52
CA ILE A 114 5.60 -8.29 10.18
C ILE A 114 6.91 -8.99 10.51
N GLN A 115 6.86 -10.22 11.00
CA GLN A 115 8.08 -11.02 11.26
C GLN A 115 8.87 -11.23 9.97
N ALA A 116 8.22 -11.71 8.91
CA ALA A 116 8.87 -11.94 7.62
C ALA A 116 9.46 -10.64 7.04
N ALA A 117 8.75 -9.53 7.18
CA ALA A 117 9.19 -8.22 6.71
C ALA A 117 10.44 -7.73 7.44
N ARG A 118 10.50 -7.90 8.77
CA ARG A 118 11.69 -7.57 9.57
C ARG A 118 12.90 -8.40 9.17
N GLU A 119 12.73 -9.71 8.99
CA GLU A 119 13.81 -10.60 8.56
C GLU A 119 14.35 -10.26 7.17
N LEU A 120 13.49 -9.77 6.28
CA LEU A 120 13.85 -9.44 4.91
C LEU A 120 14.19 -7.96 4.67
N GLY A 121 14.05 -7.11 5.69
CA GLY A 121 14.29 -5.67 5.56
C GLY A 121 13.32 -4.99 4.61
N ILE A 122 12.04 -5.33 4.68
CA ILE A 122 10.95 -4.76 3.86
C ILE A 122 9.98 -3.98 4.76
N ILE A 123 9.49 -2.86 4.28
CA ILE A 123 8.43 -2.08 4.94
C ILE A 123 7.07 -2.72 4.66
N VAL A 124 6.21 -2.76 5.67
CA VAL A 124 4.82 -3.20 5.50
C VAL A 124 3.90 -1.99 5.48
N VAL A 125 3.14 -1.86 4.39
CA VAL A 125 2.10 -0.85 4.22
C VAL A 125 0.76 -1.53 4.52
N PRO A 126 0.13 -1.28 5.67
CA PRO A 126 -1.12 -1.95 6.01
C PRO A 126 -2.32 -1.20 5.45
N GLU A 127 -3.28 -1.93 4.92
CA GLU A 127 -4.59 -1.37 4.64
C GLU A 127 -5.32 -1.11 5.93
N GLY A 128 -5.69 0.13 6.19
CA GLY A 128 -6.63 0.48 7.24
C GLY A 128 -8.04 0.03 6.91
N GLY A 129 -8.81 -0.29 7.93
CA GLY A 129 -10.18 -0.72 7.79
C GLY A 129 -11.17 0.26 8.43
N SER A 130 -12.45 0.07 8.15
CA SER A 130 -13.54 0.83 8.75
C SER A 130 -13.81 0.46 10.23
N PHE A 131 -13.02 -0.42 10.79
CA PHE A 131 -13.13 -0.84 12.19
C PHE A 131 -11.96 -0.32 13.02
N PHE A 132 -12.23 0.61 13.91
CA PHE A 132 -11.23 1.33 14.69
C PHE A 132 -10.27 0.41 15.46
N MET A 133 -10.79 -0.58 16.18
CA MET A 133 -9.95 -1.51 16.95
C MET A 133 -9.05 -2.37 16.07
N HIS A 134 -9.44 -2.64 14.84
CA HIS A 134 -8.58 -3.31 13.87
C HIS A 134 -7.35 -2.45 13.55
N ASN A 135 -7.56 -1.16 13.27
CA ASN A 135 -6.46 -0.22 12.99
C ASN A 135 -5.51 -0.08 14.19
N MET A 136 -6.06 0.02 15.40
CA MET A 136 -5.24 0.06 16.62
C MET A 136 -4.43 -1.22 16.80
N SER A 137 -5.05 -2.38 16.57
CA SER A 137 -4.37 -3.67 16.70
C SER A 137 -3.25 -3.86 15.66
N MET A 138 -3.39 -3.29 14.46
CA MET A 138 -2.30 -3.31 13.46
C MET A 138 -1.05 -2.59 13.97
N VAL A 139 -1.22 -1.42 14.56
CA VAL A 139 -0.10 -0.67 15.15
C VAL A 139 0.53 -1.47 16.31
N MET A 140 -0.30 -2.07 17.17
CA MET A 140 0.18 -2.95 18.26
C MET A 140 0.89 -4.21 17.74
N ASP A 141 0.48 -4.74 16.60
CA ASP A 141 1.13 -5.89 15.95
C ASP A 141 2.48 -5.54 15.32
N GLY A 142 2.83 -4.25 15.28
CA GLY A 142 4.12 -3.75 14.83
C GLY A 142 4.14 -3.22 13.40
N HIS A 143 3.00 -2.90 12.82
CA HIS A 143 2.96 -2.15 11.57
C HIS A 143 3.50 -0.74 11.79
N THR A 144 4.21 -0.23 10.80
CA THR A 144 4.85 1.10 10.87
C THR A 144 3.90 2.24 10.51
N GLY A 145 2.65 1.94 10.19
CA GLY A 145 1.63 2.93 9.84
C GLY A 145 0.27 2.31 9.60
N VAL A 146 -0.68 3.14 9.20
CA VAL A 146 -2.01 2.76 8.74
C VAL A 146 -2.39 3.64 7.55
N GLU A 147 -2.82 3.01 6.49
CA GLU A 147 -3.39 3.68 5.33
C GLU A 147 -4.88 3.92 5.53
N HIS A 148 -5.39 4.97 4.90
CA HIS A 148 -6.77 5.46 5.03
C HIS A 148 -7.10 6.05 6.40
N ASN A 149 -8.25 6.71 6.48
CA ASN A 149 -8.66 7.42 7.68
C ASN A 149 -9.06 6.47 8.80
N LEU A 150 -8.81 6.91 10.02
CA LEU A 150 -9.40 6.28 11.20
C LEU A 150 -10.90 6.57 11.22
N PRO A 151 -11.75 5.54 11.44
CA PRO A 151 -13.21 5.68 11.33
C PRO A 151 -13.84 6.29 12.59
N VAL A 152 -13.18 7.22 13.23
CA VAL A 152 -13.66 7.93 14.43
C VAL A 152 -13.23 9.40 14.42
N VAL A 153 -14.14 10.27 14.80
CA VAL A 153 -13.90 11.71 14.94
C VAL A 153 -14.72 12.20 16.17
N PRO A 154 -14.12 12.98 17.07
CA PRO A 154 -12.72 13.39 17.14
C PRO A 154 -11.80 12.30 17.71
N LEU A 155 -10.49 12.43 17.43
CA LEU A 155 -9.46 11.62 18.09
C LEU A 155 -9.10 12.27 19.43
N TYR A 156 -9.17 11.51 20.50
CA TYR A 156 -8.83 11.97 21.84
C TYR A 156 -7.35 11.74 22.19
N LYS A 157 -6.92 12.33 23.31
CA LYS A 157 -5.53 12.36 23.74
C LYS A 157 -4.91 10.97 23.94
N ASP A 158 -5.67 9.98 24.35
CA ASP A 158 -5.21 8.59 24.50
C ASP A 158 -4.71 8.03 23.17
N ILE A 159 -5.48 8.20 22.09
CA ILE A 159 -5.14 7.74 20.75
C ILE A 159 -3.95 8.50 20.16
N THR A 160 -3.96 9.82 20.27
CA THR A 160 -2.86 10.64 19.77
C THR A 160 -1.56 10.38 20.51
N THR A 161 -1.63 10.14 21.84
CA THR A 161 -0.45 9.76 22.64
C THR A 161 0.07 8.39 22.25
N PHE A 162 -0.83 7.41 22.10
CA PHE A 162 -0.45 6.07 21.63
C PHE A 162 0.25 6.13 20.26
N TRP A 163 -0.34 6.87 19.31
CA TRP A 163 0.21 7.01 17.96
C TRP A 163 1.61 7.66 17.98
N ALA A 164 1.75 8.76 18.70
CA ALA A 164 3.03 9.46 18.86
C ALA A 164 4.12 8.56 19.50
N ALA A 165 3.75 7.75 20.49
CA ALA A 165 4.67 6.84 21.15
C ALA A 165 5.16 5.71 20.21
N THR A 166 4.31 5.21 19.32
CA THR A 166 4.67 4.16 18.37
C THR A 166 5.42 4.67 17.15
N LYS A 167 5.37 5.98 16.88
CA LYS A 167 5.89 6.61 15.66
C LYS A 167 5.30 6.03 14.37
N ALA A 168 4.12 5.43 14.45
CA ALA A 168 3.42 4.91 13.28
C ALA A 168 2.98 6.09 12.39
N HIS A 169 3.24 5.99 11.10
CA HIS A 169 2.72 6.98 10.15
C HIS A 169 1.22 6.78 9.89
N HIS A 170 0.59 7.82 9.38
CA HIS A 170 -0.79 7.78 8.94
C HIS A 170 -0.90 8.44 7.57
N SER A 171 -1.42 7.72 6.60
CA SER A 171 -1.67 8.22 5.24
C SER A 171 -3.18 8.33 5.01
N PRO A 172 -3.82 9.41 5.47
CA PRO A 172 -5.26 9.57 5.28
C PRO A 172 -5.54 9.86 3.81
N THR A 173 -6.22 8.95 3.13
CA THR A 173 -6.67 9.15 1.76
C THR A 173 -7.97 9.96 1.79
N LEU A 174 -7.85 11.27 1.90
CA LEU A 174 -9.00 12.18 2.06
C LEU A 174 -10.03 12.02 0.95
N VAL A 175 -9.58 11.78 -0.28
CA VAL A 175 -10.44 11.56 -1.45
C VAL A 175 -11.36 10.34 -1.27
N VAL A 176 -10.95 9.31 -0.53
CA VAL A 176 -11.81 8.15 -0.23
C VAL A 176 -13.00 8.53 0.63
N ASN A 177 -12.83 9.50 1.52
CA ASN A 177 -13.90 9.93 2.43
C ASN A 177 -14.70 11.13 1.88
N TYR A 178 -14.05 12.03 1.15
CA TYR A 178 -14.65 13.33 0.76
C TYR A 178 -14.73 13.52 -0.75
N GLY A 179 -14.06 12.71 -1.55
CA GLY A 179 -13.83 12.98 -2.97
C GLY A 179 -14.69 12.21 -3.96
N SER A 180 -15.82 11.63 -3.57
CA SER A 180 -16.76 11.05 -4.55
C SER A 180 -17.70 12.14 -5.12
N VAL A 181 -18.45 11.80 -6.17
CA VAL A 181 -19.50 12.67 -6.72
C VAL A 181 -20.55 13.09 -5.68
N SER A 182 -20.60 12.39 -4.55
CA SER A 182 -21.44 12.70 -3.39
C SER A 182 -20.64 13.35 -2.25
N GLY A 183 -19.36 13.61 -2.46
CA GLY A 183 -18.51 14.26 -1.47
C GLY A 183 -18.87 15.71 -1.27
N GLU A 184 -18.57 16.27 -0.11
CA GLU A 184 -18.74 17.69 0.14
C GLU A 184 -17.82 18.50 -0.79
N SER A 185 -18.38 19.48 -1.46
CA SER A 185 -17.62 20.48 -2.19
C SER A 185 -17.06 21.50 -1.20
N TYR A 186 -15.75 21.70 -1.20
CA TYR A 186 -15.10 22.79 -0.48
C TYR A 186 -15.30 24.12 -1.20
#